data_b22f1a53622f2b192cdf335cbe32d47b
#
_entry.id   b22f1a53622f2b192cdf335cbe32d47b
#
_cell.length_a   1.000
_cell.length_b   1.000
_cell.length_c   1.000
_cell.angle_alpha   90.00
_cell.angle_beta   90.00
_cell.angle_gamma   90.00
#
_symmetry.space_group_name_H-M   'P 1'
#
loop_
_entity.id
_entity.type
_entity.pdbx_description
1 polymer ?
#
loop_
_entity_poly.entity_id
_entity_poly.type
_entity_poly.pdbx_seq_one_letter_code
_entity_poly.pdbx_strand_id
1 'polypeptide(L)'
;AGFDRYFQIAPCFRDEDARADRSPGEFYQLDMEMSFVTQEDIFAVVEDVISSTFKTFAKKQVSPTPWIHIPYREAILKYGSDKPDLRIPIEMFDCSELFKNSGFNAFAGAVKAGAAVRAIPVKGIKDKPRSFFDKLVEHAKGLGSKGLAYLIWDGDTVKGPIQKFLKPEELATLAQMGGAQDGDVIFFVCDEADKAAKMGGDIRIKLGRDLELIDKSVFKFCWIVDFPMFEKDPETGAVIFSHNPFSMPQGGMDALLNKNPLDIL
;
A
#
# COMPACT_ATOMS: atom_id res chain seq x y z
N ALA A 1 7.64 5.72 37.59
CA ALA A 1 8.74 5.66 38.56
C ALA A 1 9.52 7.00 38.71
N GLY A 2 9.09 8.08 38.06
CA GLY A 2 9.72 9.42 38.17
C GLY A 2 10.88 9.66 37.20
N PHE A 3 11.06 8.85 36.20
CA PHE A 3 12.01 9.10 35.12
C PHE A 3 11.27 9.66 33.90
N ASP A 4 11.77 10.77 33.35
CA ASP A 4 11.16 11.43 32.18
C ASP A 4 11.54 10.73 30.88
N ARG A 5 12.67 10.04 30.86
CA ARG A 5 13.16 9.28 29.69
C ARG A 5 13.80 7.99 30.17
N TYR A 6 13.44 6.90 29.50
CA TYR A 6 13.95 5.58 29.81
C TYR A 6 14.13 4.78 28.54
N PHE A 7 15.15 3.93 28.48
CA PHE A 7 15.25 2.90 27.46
C PHE A 7 15.90 1.63 28.02
N GLN A 8 15.62 0.53 27.39
CA GLN A 8 16.28 -0.74 27.63
C GLN A 8 16.51 -1.48 26.32
N ILE A 9 17.52 -2.37 26.30
CA ILE A 9 17.70 -3.37 25.27
C ILE A 9 17.49 -4.72 25.96
N ALA A 10 16.32 -5.31 25.76
CA ALA A 10 15.89 -6.49 26.49
C ALA A 10 15.81 -7.72 25.59
N PRO A 11 16.31 -8.88 26.00
CA PRO A 11 15.99 -10.16 25.35
C PRO A 11 14.51 -10.50 25.59
N CYS A 12 13.80 -10.75 24.50
CA CYS A 12 12.38 -11.07 24.53
C CYS A 12 12.13 -12.44 23.91
N PHE A 13 11.16 -13.15 24.45
CA PHE A 13 10.72 -14.48 23.98
C PHE A 13 9.21 -14.42 23.74
N ARG A 14 8.76 -14.92 22.59
CA ARG A 14 7.34 -15.05 22.28
C ARG A 14 7.04 -16.44 21.78
N ASP A 15 6.01 -17.06 22.36
CA ASP A 15 5.46 -18.32 21.89
C ASP A 15 4.42 -18.03 20.79
N GLU A 16 4.93 -17.66 19.63
CA GLU A 16 4.15 -17.38 18.42
C GLU A 16 4.73 -18.19 17.28
N ASP A 17 3.91 -18.48 16.26
CA ASP A 17 4.38 -19.12 15.02
C ASP A 17 5.53 -18.29 14.40
N ALA A 18 6.72 -18.86 14.43
CA ALA A 18 7.91 -18.22 13.93
C ALA A 18 7.78 -17.96 12.42
N ARG A 19 7.82 -16.68 12.03
CA ARG A 19 7.92 -16.26 10.64
C ARG A 19 9.37 -15.87 10.39
N ALA A 20 10.07 -16.67 9.59
CA ALA A 20 11.50 -16.54 9.33
C ALA A 20 11.98 -15.13 8.92
N ASP A 21 11.06 -14.31 8.40
CA ASP A 21 11.34 -12.96 7.92
C ASP A 21 10.90 -11.83 8.87
N ARG A 22 10.11 -12.11 9.92
CA ARG A 22 9.46 -11.05 10.73
C ARG A 22 9.37 -11.28 12.22
N SER A 23 9.26 -12.50 12.69
CA SER A 23 8.96 -12.81 14.10
C SER A 23 9.73 -14.03 14.56
N PRO A 24 11.03 -13.91 14.83
CA PRO A 24 11.74 -14.97 15.56
C PRO A 24 11.17 -15.10 16.97
N GLY A 25 11.09 -16.30 17.47
CA GLY A 25 10.62 -16.57 18.86
C GLY A 25 11.49 -15.89 19.92
N GLU A 26 12.77 -15.64 19.59
CA GLU A 26 13.75 -14.92 20.42
C GLU A 26 14.27 -13.68 19.66
N PHE A 27 14.23 -12.53 20.31
CA PHE A 27 14.73 -11.27 19.75
C PHE A 27 15.12 -10.28 20.84
N TYR A 28 15.87 -9.24 20.47
CA TYR A 28 16.13 -8.10 21.32
C TYR A 28 15.18 -6.96 20.97
N GLN A 29 14.58 -6.36 22.00
CA GLN A 29 13.71 -5.19 21.86
C GLN A 29 14.46 -3.96 22.36
N LEU A 30 14.61 -2.95 21.51
CA LEU A 30 14.91 -1.60 21.96
C LEU A 30 13.60 -0.96 22.39
N ASP A 31 13.41 -0.81 23.67
CA ASP A 31 12.21 -0.25 24.30
C ASP A 31 12.54 1.15 24.82
N MET A 32 11.77 2.14 24.44
CA MET A 32 11.98 3.56 24.80
C MET A 32 10.67 4.17 25.28
N GLU A 33 10.74 4.79 26.45
CA GLU A 33 9.62 5.51 27.02
C GLU A 33 10.01 6.97 27.30
N MET A 34 9.11 7.89 26.96
CA MET A 34 9.33 9.32 27.12
C MET A 34 8.06 9.98 27.67
N SER A 35 8.21 10.82 28.70
CA SER A 35 7.12 11.62 29.28
C SER A 35 7.09 13.01 28.69
N PHE A 36 5.91 13.64 28.71
CA PHE A 36 5.69 15.03 28.29
C PHE A 36 6.10 15.33 26.84
N VAL A 37 5.89 14.37 25.94
CA VAL A 37 6.26 14.45 24.53
C VAL A 37 5.03 14.32 23.64
N THR A 38 5.15 14.84 22.43
CA THR A 38 4.20 14.66 21.34
C THR A 38 4.62 13.48 20.44
N GLN A 39 3.77 13.10 19.50
CA GLN A 39 4.09 12.13 18.47
C GLN A 39 5.33 12.53 17.66
N GLU A 40 5.43 13.81 17.31
CA GLU A 40 6.56 14.34 16.52
C GLU A 40 7.90 14.23 17.28
N ASP A 41 7.89 14.40 18.60
CA ASP A 41 9.08 14.21 19.42
C ASP A 41 9.56 12.75 19.39
N ILE A 42 8.62 11.79 19.40
CA ILE A 42 8.93 10.36 19.27
C ILE A 42 9.49 10.07 17.88
N PHE A 43 8.87 10.59 16.82
CA PHE A 43 9.36 10.42 15.46
C PHE A 43 10.81 10.91 15.32
N ALA A 44 11.10 12.10 15.82
CA ALA A 44 12.44 12.67 15.76
C ALA A 44 13.51 11.79 16.44
N VAL A 45 13.20 11.26 17.62
CA VAL A 45 14.12 10.36 18.35
C VAL A 45 14.33 9.05 17.61
N VAL A 46 13.25 8.42 17.11
CA VAL A 46 13.33 7.16 16.39
C VAL A 46 14.07 7.33 15.06
N GLU A 47 13.82 8.43 14.34
CA GLU A 47 14.53 8.75 13.10
C GLU A 47 16.03 8.91 13.32
N ASP A 48 16.44 9.62 14.38
CA ASP A 48 17.87 9.78 14.70
C ASP A 48 18.52 8.45 15.05
N VAL A 49 17.91 7.66 15.91
CA VAL A 49 18.44 6.34 16.32
C VAL A 49 18.57 5.39 15.12
N ILE A 50 17.51 5.24 14.33
CA ILE A 50 17.52 4.31 13.20
C ILE A 50 18.45 4.81 12.09
N SER A 51 18.39 6.11 11.72
CA SER A 51 19.27 6.66 10.68
C SER A 51 20.74 6.54 11.05
N SER A 52 21.10 6.85 12.30
CA SER A 52 22.48 6.73 12.79
C SER A 52 22.95 5.27 12.79
N THR A 53 22.09 4.35 13.22
CA THR A 53 22.38 2.92 13.22
C THR A 53 22.64 2.41 11.79
N PHE A 54 21.73 2.72 10.87
CA PHE A 54 21.88 2.28 9.47
C PHE A 54 23.06 2.93 8.78
N LYS A 55 23.34 4.22 9.02
CA LYS A 55 24.54 4.90 8.49
C LYS A 55 25.84 4.27 8.99
N THR A 56 25.85 3.77 10.24
CA THR A 56 27.03 3.18 10.85
C THR A 56 27.27 1.75 10.36
N PHE A 57 26.24 0.93 10.27
CA PHE A 57 26.40 -0.51 10.05
C PHE A 57 25.99 -0.98 8.65
N ALA A 58 25.16 -0.23 7.93
CA ALA A 58 24.74 -0.61 6.59
C ALA A 58 25.66 -0.02 5.51
N LYS A 59 25.79 -0.76 4.39
CA LYS A 59 26.59 -0.34 3.22
C LYS A 59 25.75 0.41 2.17
N LYS A 60 24.47 0.63 2.42
CA LYS A 60 23.51 1.26 1.49
C LYS A 60 23.20 2.68 1.94
N GLN A 61 22.77 3.50 1.01
CA GLN A 61 22.26 4.82 1.33
C GLN A 61 20.98 4.72 2.17
N VAL A 62 20.77 5.67 3.05
CA VAL A 62 19.59 5.77 3.91
C VAL A 62 18.84 7.02 3.51
N SER A 63 17.51 6.93 3.40
CA SER A 63 16.68 8.10 3.13
C SER A 63 16.93 9.21 4.14
N PRO A 64 16.98 10.48 3.70
CA PRO A 64 17.18 11.61 4.60
C PRO A 64 16.01 11.75 5.58
N THR A 65 16.27 12.30 6.74
CA THR A 65 15.26 12.74 7.70
C THR A 65 14.87 14.21 7.42
N PRO A 66 13.63 14.63 7.74
CA PRO A 66 12.54 13.81 8.28
C PRO A 66 11.99 12.83 7.23
N TRP A 67 11.55 11.65 7.69
CA TRP A 67 10.95 10.68 6.78
C TRP A 67 9.55 11.11 6.36
N ILE A 68 9.15 10.68 5.15
CA ILE A 68 7.81 10.95 4.63
C ILE A 68 6.74 10.29 5.52
N HIS A 69 5.70 11.05 5.85
CA HIS A 69 4.50 10.55 6.51
C HIS A 69 3.47 10.19 5.45
N ILE A 70 2.97 8.98 5.49
CA ILE A 70 1.96 8.47 4.55
C ILE A 70 0.75 8.04 5.39
N PRO A 71 -0.41 8.70 5.25
CA PRO A 71 -1.63 8.25 5.90
C PRO A 71 -1.98 6.81 5.51
N TYR A 72 -2.46 6.01 6.45
CA TYR A 72 -2.80 4.60 6.23
C TYR A 72 -3.68 4.40 4.99
N ARG A 73 -4.75 5.20 4.85
CA ARG A 73 -5.66 5.10 3.70
C ARG A 73 -4.95 5.35 2.37
N GLU A 74 -3.99 6.27 2.35
CA GLU A 74 -3.16 6.55 1.17
C GLU A 74 -2.19 5.40 0.90
N ALA A 75 -1.59 4.82 1.93
CA ALA A 75 -0.70 3.66 1.77
C ALA A 75 -1.44 2.47 1.17
N ILE A 76 -2.64 2.17 1.65
CA ILE A 76 -3.49 1.11 1.09
C ILE A 76 -3.90 1.43 -0.35
N LEU A 77 -4.30 2.68 -0.64
CA LEU A 77 -4.67 3.09 -2.00
C LEU A 77 -3.51 2.95 -2.98
N LYS A 78 -2.35 3.54 -2.66
CA LYS A 78 -1.21 3.66 -3.58
C LYS A 78 -0.35 2.41 -3.67
N TYR A 79 -0.25 1.65 -2.57
CA TYR A 79 0.71 0.55 -2.47
C TYR A 79 0.07 -0.80 -2.13
N GLY A 80 -1.20 -0.81 -1.69
CA GLY A 80 -1.93 -2.01 -1.29
C GLY A 80 -1.44 -2.62 0.02
N SER A 81 -0.73 -1.86 0.85
CA SER A 81 -0.12 -2.33 2.09
C SER A 81 0.20 -1.18 3.04
N ASP A 82 0.09 -1.43 4.33
CA ASP A 82 0.60 -0.59 5.41
C ASP A 82 2.14 -0.69 5.59
N LYS A 83 2.81 -1.49 4.77
CA LYS A 83 4.27 -1.69 4.75
C LYS A 83 4.81 -1.57 3.32
N PRO A 84 4.68 -0.38 2.69
CA PRO A 84 5.03 -0.20 1.29
C PRO A 84 6.54 -0.29 1.06
N ASP A 85 6.96 -1.02 0.03
CA ASP A 85 8.32 -0.90 -0.50
C ASP A 85 8.39 0.31 -1.44
N LEU A 86 8.85 1.45 -0.89
CA LEU A 86 8.96 2.71 -1.65
C LEU A 86 10.11 2.71 -2.68
N ARG A 87 10.89 1.64 -2.77
CA ARG A 87 11.92 1.47 -3.81
C ARG A 87 11.31 1.07 -5.15
N ILE A 88 10.05 0.61 -5.17
CA ILE A 88 9.29 0.30 -6.39
C ILE A 88 8.57 1.57 -6.83
N PRO A 89 8.92 2.18 -7.98
CA PRO A 89 8.33 3.44 -8.44
C PRO A 89 6.98 3.24 -9.17
N ILE A 90 6.09 2.48 -8.56
CA ILE A 90 4.74 2.24 -9.06
C ILE A 90 3.77 2.68 -7.96
N GLU A 91 2.91 3.63 -8.24
CA GLU A 91 1.81 4.04 -7.37
C GLU A 91 0.48 3.72 -8.07
N MET A 92 -0.38 3.00 -7.36
CA MET A 92 -1.73 2.69 -7.84
C MET A 92 -2.65 3.90 -7.65
N PHE A 93 -3.76 3.89 -8.38
CA PHE A 93 -4.83 4.86 -8.20
C PHE A 93 -6.21 4.22 -8.35
N ASP A 94 -7.23 4.87 -7.80
CA ASP A 94 -8.62 4.45 -7.94
C ASP A 94 -9.19 5.02 -9.24
N CYS A 95 -9.82 4.17 -10.04
CA CYS A 95 -10.56 4.58 -11.24
C CYS A 95 -11.99 4.02 -11.28
N SER A 96 -12.55 3.70 -10.11
CA SER A 96 -13.88 3.11 -9.97
C SER A 96 -14.97 3.97 -10.62
N GLU A 97 -14.97 5.28 -10.37
CA GLU A 97 -15.99 6.18 -10.91
C GLU A 97 -15.96 6.26 -12.45
N LEU A 98 -14.75 6.17 -13.06
CA LEU A 98 -14.62 6.11 -14.51
C LEU A 98 -15.29 4.83 -15.06
N PHE A 99 -15.04 3.69 -14.43
CA PHE A 99 -15.60 2.42 -14.90
C PHE A 99 -17.08 2.24 -14.61
N LYS A 100 -17.66 2.95 -13.65
CA LYS A 100 -19.07 2.86 -13.24
C LYS A 100 -20.05 2.99 -14.40
N ASN A 101 -19.75 3.84 -15.37
CA ASN A 101 -20.58 4.10 -16.53
C ASN A 101 -19.89 3.75 -17.86
N SER A 102 -18.77 3.02 -17.83
CA SER A 102 -18.05 2.58 -19.01
C SER A 102 -18.78 1.47 -19.76
N GLY A 103 -18.42 1.28 -21.02
CA GLY A 103 -18.91 0.16 -21.83
C GLY A 103 -18.34 -1.21 -21.42
N PHE A 104 -17.39 -1.25 -20.50
CA PHE A 104 -16.86 -2.51 -19.98
C PHE A 104 -17.74 -3.05 -18.86
N ASN A 105 -18.81 -3.72 -19.24
CA ASN A 105 -19.90 -4.18 -18.36
C ASN A 105 -19.44 -4.99 -17.15
N ALA A 106 -18.35 -5.76 -17.27
CA ALA A 106 -17.81 -6.56 -16.16
C ALA A 106 -17.38 -5.65 -14.98
N PHE A 107 -16.69 -4.53 -15.26
CA PHE A 107 -16.29 -3.59 -14.22
C PHE A 107 -17.45 -2.68 -13.84
N ALA A 108 -18.21 -2.17 -14.83
CA ALA A 108 -19.35 -1.29 -14.56
C ALA A 108 -20.39 -1.95 -13.63
N GLY A 109 -20.71 -3.22 -13.86
CA GLY A 109 -21.62 -3.98 -13.00
C GLY A 109 -21.07 -4.22 -11.60
N ALA A 110 -19.78 -4.57 -11.49
CA ALA A 110 -19.13 -4.78 -10.19
C ALA A 110 -19.07 -3.49 -9.38
N VAL A 111 -18.67 -2.37 -9.99
CA VAL A 111 -18.61 -1.05 -9.31
C VAL A 111 -20.00 -0.60 -8.85
N LYS A 112 -21.05 -0.79 -9.65
CA LYS A 112 -22.44 -0.52 -9.22
C LYS A 112 -22.86 -1.38 -8.04
N ALA A 113 -22.28 -2.56 -7.88
CA ALA A 113 -22.49 -3.46 -6.75
C ALA A 113 -21.55 -3.17 -5.56
N GLY A 114 -20.76 -2.09 -5.60
CA GLY A 114 -19.88 -1.66 -4.50
C GLY A 114 -18.43 -2.08 -4.61
N ALA A 115 -18.00 -2.70 -5.72
CA ALA A 115 -16.59 -3.00 -5.95
C ALA A 115 -15.77 -1.75 -6.29
N ALA A 116 -14.46 -1.85 -6.13
CA ALA A 116 -13.49 -0.84 -6.54
C ALA A 116 -12.60 -1.33 -7.68
N VAL A 117 -12.15 -0.40 -8.52
CA VAL A 117 -11.16 -0.66 -9.57
C VAL A 117 -9.85 0.05 -9.22
N ARG A 118 -8.79 -0.74 -9.02
CA ARG A 118 -7.43 -0.23 -8.80
C ARG A 118 -6.64 -0.34 -10.09
N ALA A 119 -6.02 0.78 -10.48
CA ALA A 119 -5.16 0.87 -11.66
C ALA A 119 -3.68 0.88 -11.24
N ILE A 120 -2.85 0.15 -11.96
CA ILE A 120 -1.42 -0.04 -11.69
C ILE A 120 -0.65 0.42 -12.93
N PRO A 121 -0.17 1.67 -12.98
CA PRO A 121 0.57 2.22 -14.11
C PRO A 121 2.02 1.74 -14.08
N VAL A 122 2.51 1.26 -15.21
CA VAL A 122 3.88 0.75 -15.37
C VAL A 122 4.52 1.37 -16.60
N LYS A 123 5.68 1.97 -16.41
CA LYS A 123 6.40 2.70 -17.44
C LYS A 123 7.19 1.79 -18.37
N GLY A 124 7.14 2.09 -19.67
CA GLY A 124 8.09 1.60 -20.69
C GLY A 124 8.05 0.09 -20.94
N ILE A 125 6.89 -0.57 -20.83
CA ILE A 125 6.81 -2.05 -20.97
C ILE A 125 5.96 -2.53 -22.15
N LYS A 126 5.61 -1.64 -23.09
CA LYS A 126 4.76 -2.00 -24.25
C LYS A 126 5.35 -3.16 -25.09
N ASP A 127 6.68 -3.21 -25.19
CA ASP A 127 7.40 -4.19 -26.02
C ASP A 127 7.65 -5.53 -25.31
N LYS A 128 7.16 -5.70 -24.09
CA LYS A 128 7.25 -7.01 -23.41
C LYS A 128 6.44 -8.06 -24.20
N PRO A 129 6.96 -9.30 -24.29
CA PRO A 129 6.28 -10.36 -25.02
C PRO A 129 4.94 -10.71 -24.39
N ARG A 130 4.00 -11.21 -25.19
CA ARG A 130 2.67 -11.62 -24.72
C ARG A 130 2.72 -12.54 -23.49
N SER A 131 3.70 -13.43 -23.45
CA SER A 131 3.90 -14.35 -22.32
C SER A 131 4.16 -13.64 -20.98
N PHE A 132 4.67 -12.41 -20.99
CA PHE A 132 4.82 -11.59 -19.78
C PHE A 132 3.43 -11.19 -19.23
N PHE A 133 2.54 -10.72 -20.09
CA PHE A 133 1.17 -10.37 -19.71
C PHE A 133 0.37 -11.60 -19.28
N ASP A 134 0.49 -12.70 -19.99
CA ASP A 134 -0.19 -13.96 -19.67
C ASP A 134 0.23 -14.49 -18.28
N LYS A 135 1.52 -14.41 -17.93
CA LYS A 135 2.03 -14.77 -16.59
C LYS A 135 1.48 -13.86 -15.48
N LEU A 136 1.30 -12.58 -15.74
CA LEU A 136 0.69 -11.66 -14.77
C LEU A 136 -0.80 -11.95 -14.58
N VAL A 137 -1.51 -12.27 -15.65
CA VAL A 137 -2.92 -12.70 -15.57
C VAL A 137 -3.06 -13.98 -14.74
N GLU A 138 -2.21 -14.97 -14.97
CA GLU A 138 -2.22 -16.21 -14.17
C GLU A 138 -1.85 -15.96 -12.71
N HIS A 139 -0.90 -15.09 -12.45
CA HIS A 139 -0.57 -14.67 -11.08
C HIS A 139 -1.77 -14.02 -10.40
N ALA A 140 -2.45 -13.09 -11.06
CA ALA A 140 -3.66 -12.45 -10.52
C ALA A 140 -4.77 -13.46 -10.23
N LYS A 141 -4.97 -14.45 -11.10
CA LYS A 141 -5.92 -15.56 -10.85
C LYS A 141 -5.51 -16.36 -9.62
N GLY A 142 -4.22 -16.63 -9.44
CA GLY A 142 -3.69 -17.31 -8.25
C GLY A 142 -3.96 -16.53 -6.94
N LEU A 143 -4.13 -15.21 -7.02
CA LEU A 143 -4.53 -14.35 -5.90
C LEU A 143 -6.07 -14.29 -5.73
N GLY A 144 -6.84 -15.01 -6.55
CA GLY A 144 -8.30 -15.03 -6.48
C GLY A 144 -9.01 -14.05 -7.43
N SER A 145 -8.27 -13.31 -8.28
CA SER A 145 -8.90 -12.45 -9.28
C SER A 145 -9.59 -13.23 -10.37
N LYS A 146 -10.70 -12.69 -10.88
CA LYS A 146 -11.36 -13.25 -12.09
C LYS A 146 -10.54 -13.03 -13.37
N GLY A 147 -9.51 -12.17 -13.32
CA GLY A 147 -8.62 -11.83 -14.42
C GLY A 147 -7.86 -10.56 -14.15
N LEU A 148 -6.97 -10.19 -15.04
CA LEU A 148 -6.22 -8.93 -15.00
C LEU A 148 -6.40 -8.22 -16.35
N ALA A 149 -7.18 -7.14 -16.34
CA ALA A 149 -7.33 -6.30 -17.53
C ALA A 149 -6.11 -5.39 -17.68
N TYR A 150 -5.80 -4.97 -18.90
CA TYR A 150 -4.73 -4.01 -19.14
C TYR A 150 -4.96 -3.20 -20.42
N LEU A 151 -4.31 -2.06 -20.49
CA LEU A 151 -4.23 -1.16 -21.65
C LEU A 151 -2.77 -0.79 -21.89
N ILE A 152 -2.38 -0.73 -23.17
CA ILE A 152 -1.04 -0.39 -23.65
C ILE A 152 -1.13 0.89 -24.46
N TRP A 153 -0.38 1.91 -24.09
CA TRP A 153 -0.23 3.13 -24.90
C TRP A 153 0.88 2.93 -25.93
N ASP A 154 0.53 2.99 -27.20
CA ASP A 154 1.44 2.74 -28.33
C ASP A 154 1.27 3.84 -29.39
N GLY A 155 2.12 4.86 -29.29
CA GLY A 155 1.99 6.11 -30.08
C GLY A 155 0.64 6.78 -29.81
N ASP A 156 -0.08 7.08 -30.87
CA ASP A 156 -1.40 7.71 -30.82
C ASP A 156 -2.54 6.69 -30.57
N THR A 157 -2.21 5.44 -30.36
CA THR A 157 -3.21 4.37 -30.18
C THR A 157 -3.12 3.72 -28.80
N VAL A 158 -4.25 3.24 -28.31
CA VAL A 158 -4.31 2.41 -27.12
C VAL A 158 -4.73 1.01 -27.53
N LYS A 159 -4.01 -0.01 -27.03
CA LYS A 159 -4.25 -1.42 -27.31
C LYS A 159 -4.59 -2.18 -26.02
N GLY A 160 -5.23 -3.31 -26.12
CA GLY A 160 -5.49 -4.18 -24.97
C GLY A 160 -6.88 -4.82 -25.00
N PRO A 161 -7.11 -5.80 -24.11
CA PRO A 161 -8.33 -6.61 -24.14
C PRO A 161 -9.60 -5.80 -23.86
N ILE A 162 -9.51 -4.68 -23.16
CA ILE A 162 -10.67 -3.86 -22.77
C ILE A 162 -10.81 -2.57 -23.58
N GLN A 163 -9.86 -2.24 -24.44
CA GLN A 163 -9.82 -0.98 -25.20
C GLN A 163 -11.12 -0.70 -25.97
N LYS A 164 -11.66 -1.72 -26.67
CA LYS A 164 -12.88 -1.59 -27.50
C LYS A 164 -14.15 -1.22 -26.72
N PHE A 165 -14.13 -1.34 -25.41
CA PHE A 165 -15.26 -1.04 -24.53
C PHE A 165 -15.17 0.37 -23.91
N LEU A 166 -14.06 1.07 -24.14
CA LEU A 166 -13.80 2.37 -23.55
C LEU A 166 -13.86 3.45 -24.62
N LYS A 167 -14.41 4.59 -24.26
CA LYS A 167 -14.47 5.78 -25.11
C LYS A 167 -13.11 6.50 -25.15
N PRO A 168 -12.83 7.30 -26.19
CA PRO A 168 -11.60 8.08 -26.23
C PRO A 168 -11.37 8.98 -25.02
N GLU A 169 -12.43 9.59 -24.48
CA GLU A 169 -12.35 10.47 -23.29
C GLU A 169 -11.99 9.67 -22.02
N GLU A 170 -12.49 8.43 -21.90
CA GLU A 170 -12.17 7.53 -20.78
C GLU A 170 -10.70 7.09 -20.84
N LEU A 171 -10.19 6.79 -22.04
CA LEU A 171 -8.78 6.46 -22.26
C LEU A 171 -7.86 7.66 -21.95
N ALA A 172 -8.24 8.85 -22.37
CA ALA A 172 -7.50 10.08 -22.06
C ALA A 172 -7.47 10.38 -20.56
N THR A 173 -8.61 10.18 -19.87
CA THR A 173 -8.70 10.33 -18.42
C THR A 173 -7.81 9.33 -17.69
N LEU A 174 -7.80 8.06 -18.09
CA LEU A 174 -6.91 7.04 -17.53
C LEU A 174 -5.43 7.38 -17.75
N ALA A 175 -5.09 7.88 -18.94
CA ALA A 175 -3.74 8.34 -19.22
C ALA A 175 -3.33 9.49 -18.31
N GLN A 176 -4.19 10.48 -18.13
CA GLN A 176 -3.94 11.61 -17.23
C GLN A 176 -3.78 11.16 -15.77
N MET A 177 -4.67 10.33 -15.26
CA MET A 177 -4.63 9.83 -13.88
C MET A 177 -3.37 9.00 -13.59
N GLY A 178 -2.98 8.12 -14.51
CA GLY A 178 -1.79 7.27 -14.40
C GLY A 178 -0.49 7.89 -14.92
N GLY A 179 -0.56 9.11 -15.47
CA GLY A 179 0.56 9.75 -16.15
C GLY A 179 1.08 8.91 -17.32
N ALA A 180 0.21 8.12 -17.99
CA ALA A 180 0.62 7.20 -19.03
C ALA A 180 1.00 7.94 -20.32
N GLN A 181 2.10 7.50 -20.93
CA GLN A 181 2.65 8.01 -22.18
C GLN A 181 2.90 6.84 -23.14
N ASP A 182 3.38 7.13 -24.34
CA ASP A 182 3.81 6.09 -25.27
C ASP A 182 4.80 5.13 -24.60
N GLY A 183 4.55 3.85 -24.73
CA GLY A 183 5.33 2.79 -24.11
C GLY A 183 4.82 2.27 -22.78
N ASP A 184 3.87 2.95 -22.16
CA ASP A 184 3.36 2.61 -20.82
C ASP A 184 2.19 1.61 -20.88
N VAL A 185 1.99 0.92 -19.78
CA VAL A 185 0.89 -0.03 -19.60
C VAL A 185 0.19 0.27 -18.28
N ILE A 186 -1.14 0.24 -18.26
CA ILE A 186 -1.92 0.26 -17.03
C ILE A 186 -2.64 -1.08 -16.89
N PHE A 187 -2.42 -1.76 -15.77
CA PHE A 187 -3.19 -2.94 -15.36
C PHE A 187 -4.33 -2.55 -14.44
N PHE A 188 -5.39 -3.36 -14.41
CA PHE A 188 -6.60 -3.07 -13.63
C PHE A 188 -7.04 -4.29 -12.86
N VAL A 189 -7.30 -4.10 -11.57
CA VAL A 189 -7.90 -5.08 -10.67
C VAL A 189 -9.26 -4.56 -10.22
N CYS A 190 -10.29 -5.41 -10.25
CA CYS A 190 -11.63 -5.06 -9.81
C CYS A 190 -12.13 -6.12 -8.83
N ASP A 191 -12.36 -5.69 -7.59
CA ASP A 191 -12.92 -6.52 -6.50
C ASP A 191 -13.49 -5.61 -5.40
N GLU A 192 -13.94 -6.19 -4.29
CA GLU A 192 -14.15 -5.44 -3.05
C GLU A 192 -12.93 -4.56 -2.72
N ALA A 193 -13.15 -3.38 -2.15
CA ALA A 193 -12.12 -2.32 -2.07
C ALA A 193 -10.79 -2.79 -1.44
N ASP A 194 -10.87 -3.50 -0.31
CA ASP A 194 -9.67 -3.98 0.39
C ASP A 194 -8.98 -5.14 -0.35
N LYS A 195 -9.77 -6.03 -0.95
CA LYS A 195 -9.24 -7.12 -1.79
C LYS A 195 -8.57 -6.57 -3.05
N ALA A 196 -9.19 -5.58 -3.71
CA ALA A 196 -8.62 -4.93 -4.88
C ALA A 196 -7.31 -4.22 -4.55
N ALA A 197 -7.24 -3.52 -3.40
CA ALA A 197 -6.03 -2.87 -2.93
C ALA A 197 -4.91 -3.89 -2.66
N LYS A 198 -5.18 -4.91 -1.86
CA LYS A 198 -4.21 -5.97 -1.53
C LYS A 198 -3.70 -6.68 -2.77
N MET A 199 -4.60 -7.12 -3.64
CA MET A 199 -4.26 -7.80 -4.90
C MET A 199 -3.44 -6.88 -5.82
N GLY A 200 -3.81 -5.61 -5.93
CA GLY A 200 -3.04 -4.61 -6.66
C GLY A 200 -1.63 -4.44 -6.10
N GLY A 201 -1.49 -4.42 -4.76
CA GLY A 201 -0.21 -4.38 -4.06
C GLY A 201 0.67 -5.59 -4.36
N ASP A 202 0.12 -6.80 -4.35
CA ASP A 202 0.83 -8.03 -4.68
C ASP A 202 1.32 -8.02 -6.14
N ILE A 203 0.46 -7.56 -7.08
CA ILE A 203 0.82 -7.40 -8.50
C ILE A 203 1.92 -6.34 -8.65
N ARG A 204 1.82 -5.22 -7.93
CA ARG A 204 2.84 -4.16 -7.89
C ARG A 204 4.21 -4.70 -7.46
N ILE A 205 4.25 -5.51 -6.40
CA ILE A 205 5.48 -6.13 -5.90
C ILE A 205 6.06 -7.10 -6.93
N LYS A 206 5.20 -7.92 -7.55
CA LYS A 206 5.62 -8.82 -8.61
C LYS A 206 6.21 -8.05 -9.80
N LEU A 207 5.54 -7.00 -10.25
CA LEU A 207 6.04 -6.11 -11.32
C LEU A 207 7.39 -5.50 -10.94
N GLY A 208 7.53 -5.01 -9.70
CA GLY A 208 8.78 -4.46 -9.19
C GLY A 208 9.94 -5.44 -9.24
N ARG A 209 9.69 -6.73 -9.00
CA ARG A 209 10.67 -7.82 -9.07
C ARG A 209 10.96 -8.24 -10.51
N ASP A 210 9.93 -8.54 -11.29
CA ASP A 210 10.05 -9.07 -12.66
C ASP A 210 10.67 -8.05 -13.63
N LEU A 211 10.50 -6.76 -13.35
CA LEU A 211 11.07 -5.65 -14.13
C LEU A 211 12.35 -5.06 -13.52
N GLU A 212 12.84 -5.64 -12.42
CA GLU A 212 14.04 -5.18 -11.71
C GLU A 212 14.00 -3.70 -11.30
N LEU A 213 12.81 -3.19 -10.93
CA LEU A 213 12.62 -1.78 -10.56
C LEU A 213 13.07 -1.45 -9.14
N ILE A 214 13.37 -2.47 -8.31
CA ILE A 214 13.75 -2.27 -6.92
C ILE A 214 15.15 -1.71 -6.83
N ASP A 215 15.29 -0.47 -6.37
CA ASP A 215 16.60 0.10 -6.08
C ASP A 215 17.21 -0.58 -4.84
N LYS A 216 18.16 -1.48 -5.09
CA LYS A 216 18.86 -2.26 -4.05
C LYS A 216 19.96 -1.49 -3.33
N SER A 217 20.27 -0.27 -3.76
CA SER A 217 21.36 0.56 -3.21
C SER A 217 20.88 1.41 -2.01
N VAL A 218 19.58 1.47 -1.76
CA VAL A 218 19.02 2.35 -0.73
C VAL A 218 18.12 1.61 0.26
N PHE A 219 18.03 2.15 1.49
CA PHE A 219 16.94 1.94 2.43
C PHE A 219 16.03 3.16 2.39
N LYS A 220 14.74 2.94 2.10
CA LYS A 220 13.73 4.00 2.11
C LYS A 220 12.81 3.80 3.31
N PHE A 221 12.89 4.71 4.26
CA PHE A 221 12.03 4.74 5.45
C PHE A 221 10.86 5.67 5.23
N CYS A 222 9.73 5.33 5.84
CA CYS A 222 8.55 6.18 5.93
C CYS A 222 7.82 5.88 7.25
N TRP A 223 7.01 6.82 7.67
CA TRP A 223 6.01 6.62 8.69
C TRP A 223 4.66 6.33 8.03
N ILE A 224 3.99 5.28 8.47
CA ILE A 224 2.57 5.12 8.19
C ILE A 224 1.83 5.65 9.38
N VAL A 225 0.99 6.65 9.15
CA VAL A 225 0.25 7.39 10.18
C VAL A 225 -1.25 7.27 9.97
N ASP A 226 -2.04 7.76 10.91
CA ASP A 226 -3.50 7.80 10.80
C ASP A 226 -4.13 6.43 10.56
N PHE A 227 -3.68 5.43 11.33
CA PHE A 227 -4.30 4.11 11.32
C PHE A 227 -5.74 4.18 11.82
N PRO A 228 -6.68 3.44 11.22
CA PRO A 228 -8.02 3.32 11.77
C PRO A 228 -7.96 2.63 13.13
N MET A 229 -8.63 3.20 14.13
CA MET A 229 -8.68 2.59 15.47
C MET A 229 -9.55 1.35 15.49
N PHE A 230 -10.60 1.34 14.67
CA PHE A 230 -11.55 0.24 14.59
C PHE A 230 -11.69 -0.26 13.15
N GLU A 231 -12.02 -1.52 13.01
CA GLU A 231 -12.36 -2.16 11.74
C GLU A 231 -13.57 -3.07 11.89
N LYS A 232 -14.13 -3.51 10.77
CA LYS A 232 -15.17 -4.54 10.78
C LYS A 232 -14.52 -5.91 10.73
N ASP A 233 -14.88 -6.75 11.68
CA ASP A 233 -14.56 -8.18 11.63
C ASP A 233 -15.15 -8.79 10.34
N PRO A 234 -14.34 -9.45 9.51
CA PRO A 234 -14.79 -9.96 8.22
C PRO A 234 -15.81 -11.11 8.31
N GLU A 235 -15.87 -11.83 9.43
CA GLU A 235 -16.77 -12.96 9.63
C GLU A 235 -18.08 -12.53 10.28
N THR A 236 -18.01 -11.68 11.31
CA THR A 236 -19.16 -11.30 12.12
C THR A 236 -19.75 -9.95 11.74
N GLY A 237 -18.99 -9.09 11.05
CA GLY A 237 -19.35 -7.71 10.78
C GLY A 237 -19.31 -6.80 12.00
N ALA A 238 -18.94 -7.30 13.16
CA ALA A 238 -18.81 -6.52 14.39
C ALA A 238 -17.68 -5.50 14.27
N VAL A 239 -17.83 -4.36 14.95
CA VAL A 239 -16.75 -3.37 15.07
C VAL A 239 -15.79 -3.86 16.14
N ILE A 240 -14.53 -4.04 15.78
CA ILE A 240 -13.44 -4.49 16.63
C ILE A 240 -12.27 -3.50 16.57
N PHE A 241 -11.35 -3.56 17.53
CA PHE A 241 -10.09 -2.82 17.41
C PHE A 241 -9.23 -3.38 16.28
N SER A 242 -8.74 -2.49 15.40
CA SER A 242 -7.83 -2.89 14.31
C SER A 242 -6.41 -3.16 14.79
N HIS A 243 -6.02 -2.50 15.88
CA HIS A 243 -4.69 -2.58 16.47
C HIS A 243 -4.77 -2.73 18.00
N ASN A 244 -3.74 -2.24 18.66
CA ASN A 244 -3.59 -2.27 20.09
C ASN A 244 -4.62 -1.33 20.79
N PRO A 245 -5.40 -1.81 21.78
CA PRO A 245 -6.37 -1.00 22.51
C PRO A 245 -5.74 0.08 23.41
N PHE A 246 -4.42 0.10 23.55
CA PHE A 246 -3.69 1.13 24.30
C PHE A 246 -3.39 2.38 23.48
N SER A 247 -3.67 2.38 22.18
CA SER A 247 -3.52 3.55 21.33
C SER A 247 -4.54 4.63 21.70
N MET A 248 -4.10 5.89 21.73
CA MET A 248 -4.99 7.02 21.99
C MET A 248 -5.71 7.42 20.71
N PRO A 249 -7.05 7.50 20.70
CA PRO A 249 -7.80 7.94 19.53
C PRO A 249 -7.54 9.41 19.24
N GLN A 250 -7.41 9.75 17.97
CA GLN A 250 -7.36 11.16 17.56
C GLN A 250 -8.69 11.84 17.86
N GLY A 251 -8.63 12.95 18.57
CA GLY A 251 -9.81 13.66 19.12
C GLY A 251 -10.28 13.16 20.48
N GLY A 252 -9.56 12.20 21.07
CA GLY A 252 -9.76 11.75 22.45
C GLY A 252 -11.16 11.21 22.73
N MET A 253 -11.66 11.50 23.94
CA MET A 253 -12.96 11.02 24.40
C MET A 253 -14.12 11.55 23.55
N ASP A 254 -14.02 12.78 23.04
CA ASP A 254 -15.08 13.36 22.20
C ASP A 254 -15.25 12.55 20.91
N ALA A 255 -14.15 12.12 20.29
CA ALA A 255 -14.23 11.27 19.11
C ALA A 255 -14.89 9.91 19.42
N LEU A 256 -14.54 9.29 20.54
CA LEU A 256 -15.12 8.00 20.96
C LEU A 256 -16.61 8.09 21.23
N LEU A 257 -17.11 9.21 21.75
CA LEU A 257 -18.52 9.38 22.10
C LEU A 257 -19.39 9.84 20.92
N ASN A 258 -18.83 10.59 19.96
CA ASN A 258 -19.62 11.34 18.99
C ASN A 258 -19.34 10.98 17.52
N LYS A 259 -18.24 10.30 17.22
CA LYS A 259 -17.93 9.88 15.84
C LYS A 259 -18.39 8.45 15.56
N ASN A 260 -18.57 8.13 14.27
CA ASN A 260 -18.68 6.75 13.85
C ASN A 260 -17.34 6.03 14.18
N PRO A 261 -17.35 4.89 14.88
CA PRO A 261 -16.12 4.18 15.24
C PRO A 261 -15.17 3.94 14.07
N LEU A 262 -15.67 3.64 12.88
CA LEU A 262 -14.87 3.39 11.68
C LEU A 262 -14.18 4.65 11.10
N ASP A 263 -14.51 5.83 11.62
CA ASP A 263 -13.89 7.11 11.21
C ASP A 263 -12.88 7.63 12.25
N ILE A 264 -12.67 6.88 13.33
CA ILE A 264 -11.70 7.22 14.39
C ILE A 264 -10.33 6.67 14.00
N LEU A 265 -9.33 7.55 14.06
CA LEU A 265 -7.92 7.24 13.75
C LEU A 265 -7.12 7.17 15.05
#